data_2a47c0601bbb637e765e1f6db362feb6
#
_entry.id   2a47c0601bbb637e765e1f6db362feb6
#
_cell.length_a   1.000
_cell.length_b   1.000
_cell.length_c   1.000
_cell.angle_alpha   90.00
_cell.angle_beta   90.00
_cell.angle_gamma   90.00
#
_symmetry.space_group_name_H-M   'P 1'
#
loop_
_entity.id
_entity.type
_entity.pdbx_description
1 polymer ?
#
loop_
_entity_poly.entity_id
_entity_poly.type
_entity_poly.pdbx_seq_one_letter_code
_entity_poly.pdbx_strand_id
1 'polypeptide(L)'
;MPRSNYKYGDKREDGYIFSGYSIKRGKKYEDFRSPEAFKRQKEYHKINKKKVYDAITALYNASKTKLGCSHCNKKFKKYPERLDYHHINPEKKEKSVSSFWRTSWQQFKKMKKEWEKCIVLCANCHRTEEKKIRDARN
;
A
#
# COMPACT_ATOMS: atom_id res chain seq x y z
N MET A 1 -6.49 -32.07 -0.29
CA MET A 1 -5.07 -32.00 -0.68
C MET A 1 -4.22 -32.07 0.57
N PRO A 2 -3.15 -32.86 0.60
CA PRO A 2 -2.26 -32.87 1.77
C PRO A 2 -1.68 -31.44 1.95
N ARG A 3 -1.79 -30.91 3.16
CA ARG A 3 -1.12 -29.65 3.53
C ARG A 3 0.37 -29.95 3.60
N SER A 4 1.20 -29.12 2.97
CA SER A 4 2.65 -29.22 3.17
C SER A 4 2.98 -29.12 4.66
N ASN A 5 3.88 -29.94 5.12
CA ASN A 5 4.46 -29.85 6.46
C ASN A 5 5.48 -28.71 6.58
N TYR A 6 5.87 -28.08 5.44
CA TYR A 6 6.87 -27.01 5.39
C TYR A 6 6.25 -25.63 5.40
N LYS A 7 6.80 -24.75 6.21
CA LYS A 7 6.56 -23.30 6.18
C LYS A 7 7.64 -22.61 5.35
N TYR A 8 7.32 -21.46 4.77
CA TYR A 8 8.28 -20.68 4.00
C TYR A 8 9.54 -20.38 4.82
N GLY A 9 10.69 -20.81 4.32
CA GLY A 9 11.97 -20.68 5.00
C GLY A 9 12.41 -21.92 5.79
N ASP A 10 11.55 -22.95 5.91
CA ASP A 10 11.94 -24.23 6.55
C ASP A 10 13.01 -24.92 5.74
N LYS A 11 14.03 -25.46 6.44
CA LYS A 11 15.14 -26.19 5.86
C LYS A 11 14.85 -27.70 5.87
N ARG A 12 15.02 -28.35 4.74
CA ARG A 12 14.91 -29.79 4.59
C ARG A 12 16.24 -30.46 5.01
N GLU A 13 16.26 -31.76 5.30
CA GLU A 13 17.45 -32.50 5.73
C GLU A 13 18.63 -32.42 4.75
N ASP A 14 18.34 -32.35 3.43
CA ASP A 14 19.33 -32.16 2.38
C ASP A 14 19.87 -30.72 2.25
N GLY A 15 19.45 -29.83 3.15
CA GLY A 15 19.90 -28.44 3.20
C GLY A 15 19.09 -27.46 2.33
N TYR A 16 18.18 -27.94 1.48
CA TYR A 16 17.32 -27.09 0.68
C TYR A 16 16.24 -26.40 1.52
N ILE A 17 15.86 -25.18 1.10
CA ILE A 17 14.91 -24.33 1.83
C ILE A 17 13.60 -24.26 1.07
N PHE A 18 12.48 -24.47 1.76
CA PHE A 18 11.14 -24.35 1.18
C PHE A 18 10.87 -22.89 0.76
N SER A 19 10.62 -22.69 -0.53
CA SER A 19 10.45 -21.36 -1.14
C SER A 19 9.02 -21.07 -1.61
N GLY A 20 8.09 -21.98 -1.35
CA GLY A 20 6.68 -21.84 -1.72
C GLY A 20 6.18 -22.97 -2.63
N TYR A 21 5.25 -22.61 -3.49
CA TYR A 21 4.61 -23.55 -4.41
C TYR A 21 4.62 -23.00 -5.83
N SER A 22 4.74 -23.90 -6.80
CA SER A 22 4.47 -23.63 -8.20
C SER A 22 3.27 -24.45 -8.71
N ILE A 23 2.60 -23.95 -9.74
CA ILE A 23 1.52 -24.66 -10.41
C ILE A 23 1.99 -25.01 -11.83
N LYS A 24 2.05 -26.31 -12.12
CA LYS A 24 2.40 -26.81 -13.45
C LYS A 24 1.29 -27.76 -13.93
N ARG A 25 0.72 -27.48 -15.09
CA ARG A 25 -0.39 -28.26 -15.68
C ARG A 25 -1.54 -28.50 -14.69
N GLY A 26 -1.94 -27.46 -13.93
CA GLY A 26 -3.02 -27.52 -12.95
C GLY A 26 -2.67 -28.24 -11.63
N LYS A 27 -1.47 -28.81 -11.49
CA LYS A 27 -1.00 -29.47 -10.28
C LYS A 27 -0.09 -28.55 -9.46
N LYS A 28 -0.21 -28.61 -8.14
CA LYS A 28 0.58 -27.82 -7.18
C LYS A 28 1.81 -28.63 -6.76
N TYR A 29 2.97 -28.02 -6.85
CA TYR A 29 4.28 -28.61 -6.46
C TYR A 29 4.92 -27.75 -5.39
N GLU A 30 5.63 -28.39 -4.46
CA GLU A 30 6.48 -27.73 -3.48
C GLU A 30 7.80 -27.33 -4.13
N ASP A 31 8.20 -26.07 -3.97
CA ASP A 31 9.45 -25.56 -4.50
C ASP A 31 10.49 -25.42 -3.38
N PHE A 32 11.65 -25.99 -3.61
CA PHE A 32 12.81 -25.90 -2.72
C PHE A 32 13.97 -25.26 -3.47
N ARG A 33 14.79 -24.48 -2.76
CA ARG A 33 15.95 -23.77 -3.31
C ARG A 33 17.18 -23.98 -2.44
N SER A 34 18.37 -23.94 -3.04
CA SER A 34 19.59 -23.86 -2.26
C SER A 34 19.59 -22.60 -1.38
N PRO A 35 20.35 -22.58 -0.27
CA PRO A 35 20.44 -21.41 0.61
C PRO A 35 20.80 -20.12 -0.13
N GLU A 36 21.74 -20.18 -1.07
CA GLU A 36 22.18 -19.03 -1.87
C GLU A 36 21.08 -18.56 -2.83
N ALA A 37 20.39 -19.46 -3.51
CA ALA A 37 19.28 -19.15 -4.40
C ALA A 37 18.08 -18.57 -3.62
N PHE A 38 17.82 -19.09 -2.43
CA PHE A 38 16.77 -18.58 -1.53
C PHE A 38 17.11 -17.15 -1.06
N LYS A 39 18.35 -16.89 -0.65
CA LYS A 39 18.82 -15.55 -0.26
C LYS A 39 18.69 -14.55 -1.41
N ARG A 40 19.12 -14.92 -2.63
CA ARG A 40 18.97 -14.07 -3.83
C ARG A 40 17.51 -13.77 -4.13
N GLN A 41 16.63 -14.74 -4.02
CA GLN A 41 15.19 -14.55 -4.20
C GLN A 41 14.61 -13.56 -3.18
N LYS A 42 14.95 -13.71 -1.90
CA LYS A 42 14.50 -12.76 -0.85
C LYS A 42 14.94 -11.34 -1.16
N GLU A 43 16.20 -11.14 -1.54
CA GLU A 43 16.71 -9.81 -1.86
C GLU A 43 16.02 -9.22 -3.11
N TYR A 44 15.84 -10.02 -4.16
CA TYR A 44 15.08 -9.63 -5.35
C TYR A 44 13.65 -9.16 -5.00
N HIS A 45 12.93 -9.91 -4.17
CA HIS A 45 11.58 -9.54 -3.73
C HIS A 45 11.58 -8.26 -2.89
N LYS A 46 12.55 -8.08 -1.99
CA LYS A 46 12.72 -6.87 -1.19
C LYS A 46 12.93 -5.64 -2.07
N ILE A 47 13.83 -5.72 -3.06
CA ILE A 47 14.11 -4.63 -4.00
C ILE A 47 12.87 -4.29 -4.83
N ASN A 48 12.19 -5.30 -5.40
CA ASN A 48 10.99 -5.07 -6.20
C ASN A 48 9.84 -4.48 -5.37
N LYS A 49 9.64 -4.96 -4.15
CA LYS A 49 8.63 -4.42 -3.24
C LYS A 49 8.90 -2.95 -2.93
N LYS A 50 10.17 -2.59 -2.71
CA LYS A 50 10.58 -1.19 -2.52
C LYS A 50 10.31 -0.34 -3.76
N LYS A 51 10.67 -0.80 -4.96
CA LYS A 51 10.39 -0.09 -6.23
C LYS A 51 8.90 0.19 -6.41
N VAL A 52 8.04 -0.79 -6.16
CA VAL A 52 6.58 -0.63 -6.25
C VAL A 52 6.09 0.38 -5.21
N TYR A 53 6.56 0.27 -3.97
CA TYR A 53 6.22 1.21 -2.90
C TYR A 53 6.60 2.66 -3.25
N ASP A 54 7.83 2.87 -3.74
CA ASP A 54 8.34 4.19 -4.11
C ASP A 54 7.53 4.78 -5.28
N ALA A 55 7.22 3.97 -6.31
CA ALA A 55 6.40 4.40 -7.44
C ALA A 55 4.96 4.80 -7.02
N ILE A 56 4.30 3.98 -6.20
CA ILE A 56 2.96 4.27 -5.69
C ILE A 56 2.97 5.52 -4.81
N THR A 57 4.01 5.69 -3.98
CA THR A 57 4.16 6.87 -3.12
C THR A 57 4.36 8.14 -3.96
N ALA A 58 5.14 8.07 -5.03
CA ALA A 58 5.32 9.18 -5.95
C ALA A 58 4.00 9.58 -6.62
N LEU A 59 3.21 8.63 -7.11
CA LEU A 59 1.88 8.88 -7.70
C LEU A 59 0.91 9.49 -6.67
N TYR A 60 0.88 8.95 -5.47
CA TYR A 60 0.06 9.46 -4.36
C TYR A 60 0.39 10.91 -4.02
N ASN A 61 1.67 11.25 -3.91
CA ASN A 61 2.12 12.60 -3.60
C ASN A 61 1.89 13.56 -4.78
N ALA A 62 2.15 13.12 -6.01
CA ALA A 62 1.92 13.91 -7.22
C ALA A 62 0.44 14.28 -7.38
N SER A 63 -0.49 13.36 -7.09
CA SER A 63 -1.93 13.65 -7.16
C SER A 63 -2.35 14.71 -6.14
N LYS A 64 -1.85 14.66 -4.90
CA LYS A 64 -2.12 15.67 -3.88
C LYS A 64 -1.59 17.06 -4.28
N THR A 65 -0.33 17.12 -4.71
CA THR A 65 0.30 18.41 -5.07
C THR A 65 -0.26 19.01 -6.35
N LYS A 66 -0.74 18.19 -7.28
CA LYS A 66 -1.45 18.64 -8.49
C LYS A 66 -2.76 19.33 -8.13
N LEU A 67 -3.55 18.73 -7.26
CA LEU A 67 -4.84 19.27 -6.80
C LEU A 67 -4.64 20.50 -5.89
N GLY A 68 -3.75 20.39 -4.92
CA GLY A 68 -3.59 21.38 -3.87
C GLY A 68 -4.72 21.35 -2.84
N CYS A 69 -4.68 22.25 -1.88
CA CYS A 69 -5.74 22.38 -0.88
C CYS A 69 -7.01 22.99 -1.49
N SER A 70 -8.13 22.28 -1.41
CA SER A 70 -9.42 22.72 -1.96
C SER A 70 -10.00 23.97 -1.26
N HIS A 71 -9.54 24.31 -0.04
CA HIS A 71 -10.02 25.47 0.70
C HIS A 71 -9.14 26.70 0.52
N CYS A 72 -7.81 26.57 0.66
CA CYS A 72 -6.91 27.73 0.60
C CYS A 72 -6.08 27.78 -0.70
N ASN A 73 -6.27 26.86 -1.63
CA ASN A 73 -5.62 26.75 -2.93
C ASN A 73 -4.08 26.61 -2.89
N LYS A 74 -3.47 26.38 -1.73
CA LYS A 74 -2.03 26.15 -1.59
C LYS A 74 -1.64 24.78 -2.10
N LYS A 75 -0.65 24.70 -2.98
CA LYS A 75 -0.25 23.43 -3.65
C LYS A 75 0.86 22.65 -2.95
N PHE A 76 1.69 23.28 -2.14
CA PHE A 76 2.79 22.66 -1.39
C PHE A 76 3.65 21.69 -2.24
N LYS A 77 4.07 22.10 -3.45
CA LYS A 77 4.77 21.26 -4.43
C LYS A 77 5.99 20.50 -3.87
N LYS A 78 6.75 21.14 -2.95
CA LYS A 78 7.94 20.54 -2.32
C LYS A 78 7.61 19.75 -1.05
N TYR A 79 6.40 19.84 -0.51
CA TYR A 79 6.01 19.29 0.79
C TYR A 79 4.64 18.61 0.70
N PRO A 80 4.53 17.50 -0.05
CA PRO A 80 3.26 16.78 -0.25
C PRO A 80 2.68 16.24 1.07
N GLU A 81 3.50 16.07 2.12
CA GLU A 81 3.10 15.66 3.46
C GLU A 81 2.22 16.70 4.17
N ARG A 82 2.21 17.95 3.69
CA ARG A 82 1.32 19.01 4.21
C ARG A 82 -0.10 18.92 3.66
N LEU A 83 -0.36 18.01 2.75
CA LEU A 83 -1.65 17.77 2.10
C LEU A 83 -2.18 16.40 2.46
N ASP A 84 -3.45 16.36 2.89
CA ASP A 84 -4.15 15.14 3.27
C ASP A 84 -5.39 14.94 2.41
N TYR A 85 -5.78 13.69 2.19
CA TYR A 85 -7.08 13.34 1.65
C TYR A 85 -8.13 13.36 2.76
N HIS A 86 -9.18 14.14 2.57
CA HIS A 86 -10.32 14.27 3.47
C HIS A 86 -11.59 13.77 2.80
N HIS A 87 -12.27 12.79 3.40
CA HIS A 87 -13.50 12.24 2.85
C HIS A 87 -14.63 13.27 2.88
N ILE A 88 -15.26 13.53 1.72
CA ILE A 88 -16.40 14.45 1.61
C ILE A 88 -17.59 13.94 2.42
N ASN A 89 -17.83 12.63 2.35
CA ASN A 89 -18.87 11.96 3.13
C ASN A 89 -18.24 10.89 4.04
N PRO A 90 -18.20 11.12 5.37
CA PRO A 90 -17.64 10.16 6.32
C PRO A 90 -18.32 8.78 6.32
N GLU A 91 -19.61 8.71 5.97
CA GLU A 91 -20.37 7.45 5.94
C GLU A 91 -19.94 6.53 4.78
N LYS A 92 -19.42 7.11 3.68
CA LYS A 92 -18.91 6.37 2.52
C LYS A 92 -17.44 5.97 2.66
N LYS A 93 -16.80 6.32 3.77
CA LYS A 93 -15.42 6.00 4.06
C LYS A 93 -15.29 4.53 4.41
N GLU A 94 -14.57 3.77 3.59
CA GLU A 94 -14.19 2.39 3.90
C GLU A 94 -12.92 2.35 4.75
N LYS A 95 -11.92 3.15 4.38
CA LYS A 95 -10.63 3.21 5.05
C LYS A 95 -9.95 4.56 4.82
N SER A 96 -9.06 4.98 5.74
CA SER A 96 -8.22 6.16 5.49
C SER A 96 -7.29 5.91 4.30
N VAL A 97 -7.21 6.87 3.37
CA VAL A 97 -6.36 6.72 2.17
C VAL A 97 -4.89 6.49 2.54
N SER A 98 -4.40 7.14 3.59
CA SER A 98 -3.04 6.97 4.10
C SER A 98 -2.73 5.58 4.68
N SER A 99 -3.76 4.84 5.08
CA SER A 99 -3.61 3.52 5.70
C SER A 99 -3.55 2.35 4.70
N PHE A 100 -3.69 2.63 3.39
CA PHE A 100 -3.49 1.61 2.37
C PHE A 100 -2.02 1.23 2.24
N TRP A 101 -1.77 -0.09 2.19
CA TRP A 101 -0.44 -0.61 1.98
C TRP A 101 -0.03 -0.43 0.51
N ARG A 102 1.09 0.23 0.27
CA ARG A 102 1.60 0.53 -1.07
C ARG A 102 2.50 -0.60 -1.59
N THR A 103 2.10 -1.85 -1.37
CA THR A 103 2.92 -3.05 -1.63
C THR A 103 2.66 -3.68 -2.98
N SER A 104 1.56 -3.31 -3.66
CA SER A 104 1.19 -3.84 -4.97
C SER A 104 0.29 -2.87 -5.74
N TRP A 105 0.27 -3.00 -7.06
CA TRP A 105 -0.63 -2.26 -7.93
C TRP A 105 -2.11 -2.57 -7.68
N GLN A 106 -2.43 -3.76 -7.16
CA GLN A 106 -3.78 -4.11 -6.76
C GLN A 106 -4.22 -3.28 -5.54
N GLN A 107 -3.34 -3.09 -4.55
CA GLN A 107 -3.61 -2.20 -3.41
C GLN A 107 -3.71 -0.74 -3.84
N PHE A 108 -2.88 -0.32 -4.81
CA PHE A 108 -2.97 1.01 -5.39
C PHE A 108 -4.34 1.27 -6.04
N LYS A 109 -4.89 0.32 -6.79
CA LYS A 109 -6.23 0.45 -7.39
C LYS A 109 -7.31 0.64 -6.32
N LYS A 110 -7.23 -0.07 -5.20
CA LYS A 110 -8.16 0.10 -4.07
C LYS A 110 -8.00 1.48 -3.42
N MET A 111 -6.76 1.90 -3.16
CA MET A 111 -6.44 3.22 -2.62
C MET A 111 -6.95 4.33 -3.52
N LYS A 112 -6.80 4.19 -4.85
CA LYS A 112 -7.29 5.17 -5.83
C LYS A 112 -8.81 5.33 -5.79
N LYS A 113 -9.57 4.24 -5.70
CA LYS A 113 -11.02 4.29 -5.52
C LYS A 113 -11.44 5.03 -4.25
N GLU A 114 -10.65 4.91 -3.19
CA GLU A 114 -10.94 5.58 -1.93
C GLU A 114 -10.59 7.07 -1.98
N TRP A 115 -9.48 7.46 -2.61
CA TRP A 115 -9.15 8.89 -2.71
C TRP A 115 -10.07 9.67 -3.65
N GLU A 116 -10.74 9.00 -4.62
CA GLU A 116 -11.76 9.60 -5.48
C GLU A 116 -13.00 10.07 -4.69
N LYS A 117 -13.20 9.56 -3.47
CA LYS A 117 -14.24 9.98 -2.52
C LYS A 117 -13.82 11.18 -1.65
N CYS A 118 -12.60 11.70 -1.87
CA CYS A 118 -11.97 12.70 -1.02
C CYS A 118 -11.70 14.01 -1.76
N ILE A 119 -11.62 15.08 -1.00
CA ILE A 119 -10.94 16.32 -1.40
C ILE A 119 -9.54 16.37 -0.76
N VAL A 120 -8.65 17.17 -1.33
CA VAL A 120 -7.33 17.40 -0.76
C VAL A 120 -7.38 18.67 0.11
N LEU A 121 -6.94 18.57 1.35
CA LEU A 121 -6.84 19.70 2.29
C LEU A 121 -5.42 19.79 2.84
N CYS A 122 -4.97 21.02 3.13
CA CYS A 122 -3.78 21.18 3.94
C CYS A 122 -4.10 20.88 5.42
N ALA A 123 -3.09 20.58 6.21
CA ALA A 123 -3.25 20.17 7.62
C ALA A 123 -4.10 21.17 8.44
N ASN A 124 -3.97 22.47 8.19
CA ASN A 124 -4.75 23.49 8.89
C ASN A 124 -6.23 23.46 8.47
N CYS A 125 -6.51 23.43 7.16
CA CYS A 125 -7.88 23.34 6.66
C CYS A 125 -8.55 22.02 7.06
N HIS A 126 -7.79 20.92 7.07
CA HIS A 126 -8.27 19.60 7.52
C HIS A 126 -8.74 19.64 8.98
N ARG A 127 -7.94 20.21 9.88
CA ARG A 127 -8.31 20.36 11.30
C ARG A 127 -9.57 21.24 11.48
N THR A 128 -9.71 22.29 10.67
CA THR A 128 -10.89 23.15 10.69
C THR A 128 -12.15 22.38 10.29
N GLU A 129 -12.07 21.56 9.22
CA GLU A 129 -13.20 20.72 8.80
C GLU A 129 -13.56 19.64 9.82
N GLU A 130 -12.56 18.97 10.40
CA GLU A 130 -12.80 17.98 11.46
C GLU A 130 -13.45 18.61 12.70
N LYS A 131 -13.08 19.86 13.04
CA LYS A 131 -13.73 20.60 14.13
C LYS A 131 -15.19 20.87 13.81
N LYS A 132 -15.52 21.37 12.61
CA LYS A 132 -16.92 21.62 12.21
C LYS A 132 -17.77 20.36 12.28
N ILE A 133 -17.25 19.23 11.78
CA ILE A 133 -17.96 17.92 11.81
C ILE A 133 -18.21 17.48 13.26
N ARG A 134 -17.24 17.67 14.15
CA ARG A 134 -17.37 17.32 15.58
C ARG A 134 -18.39 18.22 16.27
N ASP A 135 -18.32 19.52 16.04
CA ASP A 135 -19.22 20.51 16.66
C ASP A 135 -20.68 20.29 16.19
N ALA A 136 -20.90 19.82 14.95
CA ALA A 136 -22.23 19.50 14.41
C ALA A 136 -22.83 18.19 14.97
N ARG A 137 -22.05 17.35 15.65
CA ARG A 137 -22.50 16.09 16.27
C ARG A 137 -22.84 16.23 17.75
N ASN A 138 -22.48 17.35 18.38
CA ASN A 138 -22.77 17.70 19.77
C ASN A 138 -23.98 18.62 19.84
#